data_c1d585c8c395ad2e552ea04fcca87594
#
_entry.id   c1d585c8c395ad2e552ea04fcca87594
#
_cell.length_a   1.000
_cell.length_b   1.000
_cell.length_c   1.000
_cell.angle_alpha   90.00
_cell.angle_beta   90.00
_cell.angle_gamma   90.00
#
_symmetry.space_group_name_H-M   'P 1'
#
loop_
_entity.id
_entity.type
_entity.pdbx_description
1 polymer ?
#
loop_
_entity_poly.entity_id
_entity_poly.type
_entity_poly.pdbx_seq_one_letter_code
_entity_poly.pdbx_strand_id
1 'polypeptide(L)'
;MPADPLPRHEQELRAFLAPLGVDLDSQAVCFQLYRTSTDVIAAFEARALGPLGLSHTGFALMMTIRVGGPQEVRSLARKLRLSKPSVTSAISTLERAGLVERERSTEDKRLVSVALTGEGRRLVRKALDALHRCEREFTAGLTKSAQRQMAAWLRRVGDAARNGRWR
;
A
#
# COMPACT_ATOMS: atom_id res chain seq x y z
N MET A 1 15.97 18.10 17.22
CA MET A 1 16.74 18.36 15.98
C MET A 1 16.17 19.63 15.36
N PRO A 2 16.99 20.60 14.92
CA PRO A 2 16.51 21.69 14.10
C PRO A 2 15.88 21.08 12.84
N ALA A 3 14.73 21.61 12.44
CA ALA A 3 14.08 21.16 11.21
C ALA A 3 14.99 21.54 10.02
N ASP A 4 15.27 20.59 9.14
CA ASP A 4 15.93 20.88 7.88
C ASP A 4 15.15 21.96 7.13
N PRO A 5 15.81 22.86 6.40
CA PRO A 5 15.13 23.88 5.64
C PRO A 5 14.19 23.22 4.64
N LEU A 6 12.95 23.71 4.58
CA LEU A 6 11.95 23.17 3.65
C LEU A 6 12.46 23.23 2.21
N PRO A 7 12.20 22.20 1.39
CA PRO A 7 12.49 22.23 -0.03
C PRO A 7 11.85 23.45 -0.71
N ARG A 8 12.49 23.97 -1.76
CA ARG A 8 12.06 25.21 -2.43
C ARG A 8 10.58 25.18 -2.87
N HIS A 9 10.14 24.07 -3.44
CA HIS A 9 8.74 23.90 -3.86
C HIS A 9 7.74 23.94 -2.70
N GLU A 10 8.13 23.51 -1.50
CA GLU A 10 7.28 23.60 -0.30
C GLU A 10 7.22 25.03 0.23
N GLN A 11 8.34 25.76 0.15
CA GLN A 11 8.36 27.18 0.51
C GLN A 11 7.45 28.00 -0.42
N GLU A 12 7.52 27.75 -1.74
CA GLU A 12 6.68 28.37 -2.76
C GLU A 12 5.19 28.07 -2.53
N LEU A 13 4.86 26.80 -2.25
CA LEU A 13 3.49 26.40 -1.94
C LEU A 13 2.96 27.06 -0.65
N ARG A 14 3.75 27.09 0.41
CA ARG A 14 3.37 27.76 1.67
C ARG A 14 3.15 29.26 1.44
N ALA A 15 4.02 29.94 0.67
CA ALA A 15 3.87 31.34 0.34
C ALA A 15 2.59 31.61 -0.45
N PHE A 16 2.22 30.73 -1.38
CA PHE A 16 0.98 30.83 -2.14
C PHE A 16 -0.28 30.61 -1.27
N LEU A 17 -0.23 29.66 -0.33
CA LEU A 17 -1.38 29.29 0.49
C LEU A 17 -1.61 30.23 1.70
N ALA A 18 -0.55 30.86 2.22
CA ALA A 18 -0.63 31.70 3.42
C ALA A 18 -1.71 32.80 3.35
N PRO A 19 -1.85 33.58 2.25
CA PRO A 19 -2.88 34.62 2.16
C PRO A 19 -4.31 34.06 2.01
N LEU A 20 -4.48 32.75 1.75
CA LEU A 20 -5.78 32.12 1.59
C LEU A 20 -6.41 31.62 2.90
N GLY A 21 -5.76 31.86 4.05
CA GLY A 21 -6.27 31.45 5.35
C GLY A 21 -6.25 29.93 5.59
N VAL A 22 -5.43 29.20 4.84
CA VAL A 22 -5.27 27.74 4.97
C VAL A 22 -4.43 27.42 6.21
N ASP A 23 -4.84 26.42 6.99
CA ASP A 23 -3.99 25.84 8.03
C ASP A 23 -2.80 25.10 7.37
N LEU A 24 -1.66 25.79 7.34
CA LEU A 24 -0.47 25.34 6.65
C LEU A 24 0.15 24.08 7.25
N ASP A 25 -0.06 23.82 8.54
CA ASP A 25 0.51 22.63 9.19
C ASP A 25 -0.34 21.38 8.88
N SER A 26 -1.66 21.50 8.93
CA SER A 26 -2.57 20.43 8.47
C SER A 26 -2.38 20.12 6.99
N GLN A 27 -2.25 21.16 6.17
CA GLN A 27 -1.98 21.00 4.73
C GLN A 27 -0.65 20.29 4.48
N ALA A 28 0.41 20.68 5.18
CA ALA A 28 1.73 20.06 5.03
C ALA A 28 1.71 18.57 5.38
N VAL A 29 1.03 18.17 6.47
CA VAL A 29 0.88 16.75 6.84
C VAL A 29 0.20 15.96 5.73
N CYS A 30 -0.93 16.44 5.20
CA CYS A 30 -1.66 15.74 4.14
C CYS A 30 -0.86 15.66 2.83
N PHE A 31 -0.18 16.74 2.48
CA PHE A 31 0.63 16.83 1.27
C PHE A 31 1.85 15.89 1.32
N GLN A 32 2.57 15.89 2.44
CA GLN A 32 3.69 14.99 2.65
C GLN A 32 3.26 13.53 2.69
N LEU A 33 2.13 13.22 3.30
CA LEU A 33 1.59 11.86 3.30
C LEU A 33 1.30 11.37 1.88
N TYR A 34 0.66 12.21 1.05
CA TYR A 34 0.37 11.89 -0.34
C TYR A 34 1.66 11.66 -1.15
N ARG A 35 2.60 12.61 -1.11
CA ARG A 35 3.88 12.50 -1.83
C ARG A 35 4.68 11.28 -1.40
N THR A 36 4.90 11.15 -0.09
CA THR A 36 5.69 10.04 0.47
C THR A 36 5.07 8.69 0.11
N SER A 37 3.74 8.56 0.15
CA SER A 37 3.10 7.30 -0.25
C SER A 37 3.35 6.95 -1.71
N THR A 38 3.31 7.94 -2.61
CA THR A 38 3.61 7.75 -4.03
C THR A 38 5.08 7.35 -4.25
N ASP A 39 6.01 8.05 -3.61
CA ASP A 39 7.45 7.78 -3.72
C ASP A 39 7.81 6.39 -3.17
N VAL A 40 7.25 6.02 -2.02
CA VAL A 40 7.47 4.69 -1.41
C VAL A 40 6.93 3.57 -2.29
N ILE A 41 5.72 3.72 -2.85
CA ILE A 41 5.15 2.72 -3.77
C ILE A 41 6.02 2.57 -5.02
N ALA A 42 6.43 3.69 -5.64
CA ALA A 42 7.30 3.66 -6.81
C ALA A 42 8.65 3.00 -6.52
N ALA A 43 9.25 3.31 -5.37
CA ALA A 43 10.50 2.68 -4.94
C ALA A 43 10.35 1.18 -4.66
N PHE A 44 9.24 0.74 -4.05
CA PHE A 44 8.94 -0.67 -3.86
C PHE A 44 8.78 -1.40 -5.19
N GLU A 45 8.06 -0.81 -6.15
CA GLU A 45 7.92 -1.40 -7.48
C GLU A 45 9.26 -1.49 -8.19
N ALA A 46 10.04 -0.42 -8.21
CA ALA A 46 11.33 -0.40 -8.92
C ALA A 46 12.38 -1.35 -8.31
N ARG A 47 12.46 -1.42 -6.99
CA ARG A 47 13.58 -2.04 -6.27
C ARG A 47 13.28 -3.42 -5.68
N ALA A 48 12.02 -3.73 -5.43
CA ALA A 48 11.63 -4.96 -4.74
C ALA A 48 10.69 -5.84 -5.57
N LEU A 49 9.62 -5.28 -6.12
CA LEU A 49 8.56 -6.06 -6.76
C LEU A 49 8.80 -6.27 -8.25
N GLY A 50 9.21 -5.21 -8.98
CA GLY A 50 9.46 -5.27 -10.42
C GLY A 50 10.48 -6.34 -10.84
N PRO A 51 11.64 -6.48 -10.14
CA PRO A 51 12.57 -7.56 -10.41
C PRO A 51 11.99 -8.98 -10.23
N LEU A 52 10.86 -9.09 -9.52
CA LEU A 52 10.12 -10.34 -9.33
C LEU A 52 8.91 -10.48 -10.26
N GLY A 53 8.72 -9.55 -11.19
CA GLY A 53 7.57 -9.52 -12.10
C GLY A 53 6.24 -9.17 -11.42
N LEU A 54 6.27 -8.53 -10.26
CA LEU A 54 5.09 -8.13 -9.50
C LEU A 54 4.84 -6.63 -9.56
N SER A 55 3.57 -6.23 -9.71
CA SER A 55 3.11 -4.88 -9.39
C SER A 55 2.76 -4.78 -7.90
N HIS A 56 2.70 -3.55 -7.38
CA HIS A 56 2.23 -3.30 -6.02
C HIS A 56 0.83 -3.90 -5.77
N THR A 57 -0.10 -3.70 -6.71
CA THR A 57 -1.45 -4.27 -6.62
C THR A 57 -1.44 -5.80 -6.61
N GLY A 58 -0.64 -6.42 -7.48
CA GLY A 58 -0.48 -7.88 -7.52
C GLY A 58 0.04 -8.44 -6.19
N PHE A 59 1.07 -7.81 -5.64
CA PHE A 59 1.62 -8.17 -4.34
C PHE A 59 0.59 -8.00 -3.21
N ALA A 60 -0.15 -6.88 -3.17
CA ALA A 60 -1.17 -6.62 -2.15
C ALA A 60 -2.30 -7.67 -2.17
N LEU A 61 -2.72 -8.10 -3.38
CA LEU A 61 -3.68 -9.20 -3.56
C LEU A 61 -3.13 -10.52 -3.00
N MET A 62 -1.92 -10.89 -3.41
CA MET A 62 -1.27 -12.12 -2.95
C MET A 62 -1.07 -12.12 -1.43
N MET A 63 -0.67 -10.99 -0.84
CA MET A 63 -0.53 -10.84 0.62
C MET A 63 -1.87 -10.98 1.34
N THR A 64 -2.95 -10.40 0.81
CA THR A 64 -4.28 -10.51 1.40
C THR A 64 -4.75 -11.98 1.41
N ILE A 65 -4.50 -12.71 0.32
CA ILE A 65 -4.79 -14.15 0.23
C ILE A 65 -3.86 -14.95 1.17
N ARG A 66 -2.58 -14.58 1.25
CA ARG A 66 -1.60 -15.29 2.12
C ARG A 66 -1.99 -15.24 3.59
N VAL A 67 -2.51 -14.10 4.04
CA VAL A 67 -2.91 -13.87 5.43
C VAL A 67 -4.29 -14.42 5.75
N GLY A 68 -5.24 -14.23 4.84
CA GLY A 68 -6.64 -14.56 5.06
C GLY A 68 -7.12 -15.89 4.47
N GLY A 69 -6.24 -16.69 3.83
CA GLY A 69 -6.62 -17.87 3.06
C GLY A 69 -7.31 -17.50 1.73
N PRO A 70 -7.92 -18.44 1.04
CA PRO A 70 -8.67 -18.22 -0.19
C PRO A 70 -9.72 -17.13 -0.04
N GLN A 71 -9.85 -16.24 -1.04
CA GLN A 71 -10.71 -15.05 -0.97
C GLN A 71 -11.55 -14.91 -2.25
N GLU A 72 -12.81 -14.52 -2.09
CA GLU A 72 -13.61 -14.06 -3.22
C GLU A 72 -13.10 -12.73 -3.78
N VAL A 73 -13.24 -12.54 -5.11
CA VAL A 73 -12.89 -11.29 -5.79
C VAL A 73 -13.53 -10.05 -5.14
N ARG A 74 -14.81 -10.17 -4.73
CA ARG A 74 -15.54 -9.10 -4.04
C ARG A 74 -14.91 -8.76 -2.68
N SER A 75 -14.49 -9.76 -1.94
CA SER A 75 -13.83 -9.59 -0.65
C SER A 75 -12.48 -8.89 -0.81
N LEU A 76 -11.68 -9.30 -1.79
CA LEU A 76 -10.40 -8.67 -2.13
C LEU A 76 -10.58 -7.20 -2.52
N ALA A 77 -11.55 -6.89 -3.39
CA ALA A 77 -11.86 -5.52 -3.80
C ALA A 77 -12.20 -4.62 -2.61
N ARG A 78 -13.04 -5.10 -1.70
CA ARG A 78 -13.41 -4.37 -0.47
C ARG A 78 -12.21 -4.17 0.45
N LYS A 79 -11.43 -5.21 0.73
CA LYS A 79 -10.27 -5.16 1.63
C LYS A 79 -9.19 -4.23 1.14
N LEU A 80 -8.92 -4.22 -0.17
CA LEU A 80 -7.89 -3.40 -0.80
C LEU A 80 -8.41 -2.05 -1.29
N ARG A 81 -9.71 -1.77 -1.18
CA ARG A 81 -10.35 -0.54 -1.65
C ARG A 81 -10.11 -0.28 -3.14
N LEU A 82 -10.12 -1.35 -3.91
CA LEU A 82 -9.96 -1.31 -5.35
C LEU A 82 -11.29 -1.58 -6.05
N SER A 83 -11.42 -1.13 -7.29
CA SER A 83 -12.56 -1.48 -8.12
C SER A 83 -12.56 -2.98 -8.44
N LYS A 84 -13.75 -3.58 -8.58
CA LYS A 84 -13.88 -4.99 -8.97
C LYS A 84 -13.19 -5.30 -10.32
N PRO A 85 -13.30 -4.45 -11.36
CA PRO A 85 -12.55 -4.64 -12.62
C PRO A 85 -11.03 -4.64 -12.40
N SER A 86 -10.48 -3.71 -11.61
CA SER A 86 -9.04 -3.66 -11.31
C SER A 86 -8.55 -4.94 -10.64
N VAL A 87 -9.29 -5.44 -9.65
CA VAL A 87 -8.95 -6.71 -8.98
C VAL A 87 -9.05 -7.89 -9.94
N THR A 88 -10.10 -7.94 -10.77
CA THR A 88 -10.28 -9.04 -11.75
C THR A 88 -9.12 -9.06 -12.76
N SER A 89 -8.72 -7.90 -13.28
CA SER A 89 -7.58 -7.77 -14.20
C SER A 89 -6.27 -8.24 -13.56
N ALA A 90 -5.99 -7.78 -12.33
CA ALA A 90 -4.79 -8.17 -11.60
C ALA A 90 -4.77 -9.68 -11.28
N ILE A 91 -5.91 -10.27 -10.87
CA ILE A 91 -6.03 -11.71 -10.64
C ILE A 91 -5.76 -12.48 -11.94
N SER A 92 -6.34 -12.06 -13.08
CA SER A 92 -6.11 -12.73 -14.37
C SER A 92 -4.62 -12.70 -14.78
N THR A 93 -3.90 -11.63 -14.45
CA THR A 93 -2.45 -11.54 -14.66
C THR A 93 -1.68 -12.52 -13.76
N LEU A 94 -2.03 -12.58 -12.47
CA LEU A 94 -1.42 -13.51 -11.52
C LEU A 94 -1.73 -14.97 -11.85
N GLU A 95 -2.95 -15.25 -12.32
CA GLU A 95 -3.39 -16.60 -12.75
C GLU A 95 -2.61 -17.07 -13.98
N ARG A 96 -2.45 -16.22 -15.00
CA ARG A 96 -1.60 -16.52 -16.16
C ARG A 96 -0.14 -16.75 -15.79
N ALA A 97 0.35 -16.11 -14.74
CA ALA A 97 1.69 -16.32 -14.21
C ALA A 97 1.79 -17.55 -13.29
N GLY A 98 0.71 -18.30 -13.09
CA GLY A 98 0.68 -19.49 -12.23
C GLY A 98 0.85 -19.21 -10.74
N LEU A 99 0.59 -17.97 -10.30
CA LEU A 99 0.80 -17.53 -8.91
C LEU A 99 -0.46 -17.67 -8.03
N VAL A 100 -1.61 -17.61 -8.68
CA VAL A 100 -2.90 -17.84 -8.04
C VAL A 100 -3.73 -18.81 -8.90
N GLU A 101 -4.70 -19.44 -8.27
CA GLU A 101 -5.66 -20.33 -8.91
C GLU A 101 -7.07 -20.06 -8.38
N ARG A 102 -8.09 -20.42 -9.19
CA ARG A 102 -9.48 -20.33 -8.78
C ARG A 102 -9.93 -21.64 -8.19
N GLU A 103 -10.44 -21.58 -6.99
CA GLU A 103 -11.02 -22.73 -6.30
C GLU A 103 -12.54 -22.54 -6.21
N ARG A 104 -13.29 -23.58 -6.53
CA ARG A 104 -14.73 -23.60 -6.26
C ARG A 104 -14.95 -24.09 -4.83
N SER A 105 -15.83 -23.43 -4.09
CA SER A 105 -16.22 -23.90 -2.77
C SER A 105 -16.81 -25.30 -2.86
N THR A 106 -16.43 -26.15 -1.93
CA THR A 106 -17.03 -27.49 -1.78
C THR A 106 -18.43 -27.43 -1.20
N GLU A 107 -18.75 -26.39 -0.42
CA GLU A 107 -20.04 -26.19 0.25
C GLU A 107 -21.06 -25.49 -0.66
N ASP A 108 -20.63 -24.46 -1.40
CA ASP A 108 -21.45 -23.74 -2.39
C ASP A 108 -20.67 -23.58 -3.70
N LYS A 109 -21.01 -24.41 -4.68
CA LYS A 109 -20.38 -24.40 -6.02
C LYS A 109 -20.52 -23.07 -6.79
N ARG A 110 -21.39 -22.14 -6.32
CA ARG A 110 -21.56 -20.79 -6.89
C ARG A 110 -20.45 -19.84 -6.44
N LEU A 111 -19.78 -20.17 -5.33
CA LEU A 111 -18.72 -19.35 -4.77
C LEU A 111 -17.38 -19.78 -5.36
N VAL A 112 -16.72 -18.81 -6.00
CA VAL A 112 -15.37 -18.96 -6.55
C VAL A 112 -14.43 -18.09 -5.73
N SER A 113 -13.50 -18.74 -5.05
CA SER A 113 -12.40 -18.08 -4.34
C SER A 113 -11.11 -18.13 -5.15
N VAL A 114 -10.19 -17.25 -4.82
CA VAL A 114 -8.84 -17.19 -5.37
C VAL A 114 -7.85 -17.59 -4.28
N ALA A 115 -7.02 -18.57 -4.56
CA ALA A 115 -6.00 -19.11 -3.67
C ALA A 115 -4.59 -18.86 -4.23
N LEU A 116 -3.58 -18.90 -3.37
CA LEU A 116 -2.19 -18.91 -3.80
C LEU A 116 -1.78 -20.33 -4.19
N THR A 117 -1.14 -20.46 -5.34
CA THR A 117 -0.42 -21.69 -5.70
C THR A 117 0.82 -21.90 -4.82
N GLY A 118 1.49 -23.04 -4.92
CA GLY A 118 2.78 -23.27 -4.29
C GLY A 118 3.84 -22.25 -4.71
N GLU A 119 3.87 -21.88 -6.00
CA GLU A 119 4.75 -20.86 -6.54
C GLU A 119 4.40 -19.47 -6.00
N GLY A 120 3.11 -19.12 -5.98
CA GLY A 120 2.66 -17.86 -5.40
C GLY A 120 3.10 -17.70 -3.94
N ARG A 121 3.00 -18.74 -3.14
CA ARG A 121 3.47 -18.71 -1.73
C ARG A 121 4.98 -18.47 -1.63
N ARG A 122 5.77 -19.10 -2.51
CA ARG A 122 7.24 -18.90 -2.57
C ARG A 122 7.58 -17.46 -2.98
N LEU A 123 6.88 -16.94 -4.00
CA LEU A 123 7.12 -15.60 -4.51
C LEU A 123 6.77 -14.51 -3.50
N VAL A 124 5.65 -14.66 -2.76
CA VAL A 124 5.30 -13.76 -1.66
C VAL A 124 6.42 -13.68 -0.62
N ARG A 125 7.03 -14.80 -0.25
CA ARG A 125 8.15 -14.79 0.69
C ARG A 125 9.33 -14.01 0.16
N LYS A 126 9.75 -14.25 -1.10
CA LYS A 126 10.84 -13.50 -1.75
C LYS A 126 10.55 -11.99 -1.81
N ALA A 127 9.30 -11.64 -2.15
CA ALA A 127 8.87 -10.24 -2.21
C ALA A 127 8.92 -9.57 -0.83
N LEU A 128 8.47 -10.26 0.23
CA LEU A 128 8.57 -9.76 1.61
C LEU A 128 10.02 -9.49 2.03
N ASP A 129 10.95 -10.40 1.71
CA ASP A 129 12.36 -10.21 2.02
C ASP A 129 12.96 -8.99 1.29
N ALA A 130 12.57 -8.79 0.01
CA ALA A 130 13.01 -7.64 -0.77
C ALA A 130 12.42 -6.31 -0.24
N LEU A 131 11.11 -6.29 0.04
CA LEU A 131 10.44 -5.12 0.62
C LEU A 131 11.03 -4.75 1.99
N HIS A 132 11.28 -5.74 2.84
CA HIS A 132 11.84 -5.50 4.17
C HIS A 132 13.26 -4.89 4.12
N ARG A 133 14.05 -5.18 3.10
CA ARG A 133 15.32 -4.47 2.87
C ARG A 133 15.08 -3.00 2.56
N CYS A 134 14.18 -2.68 1.63
CA CYS A 134 13.82 -1.29 1.31
C CYS A 134 13.24 -0.54 2.52
N GLU A 135 12.34 -1.17 3.29
CA GLU A 135 11.75 -0.58 4.50
C GLU A 135 12.82 -0.18 5.52
N ARG A 136 13.82 -1.04 5.73
CA ARG A 136 14.94 -0.72 6.64
C ARG A 136 15.76 0.47 6.14
N GLU A 137 16.03 0.53 4.84
CA GLU A 137 16.76 1.66 4.24
C GLU A 137 15.97 2.96 4.37
N PHE A 138 14.67 2.97 4.06
CA PHE A 138 13.82 4.16 4.15
C PHE A 138 13.69 4.70 5.58
N THR A 139 13.81 3.82 6.56
CA THR A 139 13.66 4.16 7.97
C THR A 139 14.98 4.21 8.74
N ALA A 140 16.12 4.08 8.08
CA ALA A 140 17.44 3.99 8.72
C ALA A 140 17.80 5.23 9.57
N GLY A 141 17.34 6.42 9.16
CA GLY A 141 17.51 7.67 9.92
C GLY A 141 16.61 7.83 11.14
N LEU A 142 15.68 6.90 11.37
CA LEU A 142 14.69 6.98 12.46
C LEU A 142 15.03 6.01 13.59
N THR A 143 15.02 6.50 14.83
CA THR A 143 15.08 5.60 16.00
C THR A 143 13.84 4.70 16.04
N LYS A 144 13.93 3.56 16.75
CA LYS A 144 12.78 2.66 16.93
C LYS A 144 11.57 3.32 17.60
N SER A 145 11.82 4.28 18.50
CA SER A 145 10.76 5.10 19.10
C SER A 145 10.08 5.98 18.06
N ALA A 146 10.86 6.70 17.23
CA ALA A 146 10.32 7.55 16.15
C ALA A 146 9.53 6.73 15.11
N GLN A 147 10.03 5.55 14.72
CA GLN A 147 9.31 4.64 13.81
C GLN A 147 7.94 4.25 14.38
N ARG A 148 7.88 3.85 15.67
CA ARG A 148 6.60 3.51 16.34
C ARG A 148 5.66 4.70 16.44
N GLN A 149 6.20 5.88 16.79
CA GLN A 149 5.42 7.11 16.91
C GLN A 149 4.84 7.54 15.54
N MET A 150 5.66 7.54 14.50
CA MET A 150 5.22 7.85 13.14
C MET A 150 4.11 6.88 12.69
N ALA A 151 4.29 5.58 12.87
CA ALA A 151 3.27 4.60 12.53
C ALA A 151 1.95 4.82 13.31
N ALA A 152 2.01 5.27 14.56
CA ALA A 152 0.83 5.63 15.36
C ALA A 152 0.12 6.87 14.79
N TRP A 153 0.86 7.93 14.44
CA TRP A 153 0.31 9.12 13.82
C TRP A 153 -0.36 8.82 12.47
N LEU A 154 0.31 8.06 11.60
CA LEU A 154 -0.24 7.65 10.30
C LEU A 154 -1.54 6.84 10.46
N ARG A 155 -1.63 5.95 11.44
CA ARG A 155 -2.90 5.23 11.74
C ARG A 155 -4.01 6.20 12.12
N ARG A 156 -3.75 7.16 13.02
CA ARG A 156 -4.75 8.16 13.45
C ARG A 156 -5.26 9.01 12.28
N VAL A 157 -4.35 9.50 11.43
CA VAL A 157 -4.72 10.25 10.22
C VAL A 157 -5.55 9.39 9.28
N GLY A 158 -5.13 8.13 9.06
CA GLY A 158 -5.89 7.18 8.23
C GLY A 158 -7.27 6.84 8.79
N ASP A 159 -7.42 6.74 10.13
CA ASP A 159 -8.70 6.52 10.78
C ASP A 159 -9.61 7.74 10.64
N ALA A 160 -9.10 8.94 10.83
CA ALA A 160 -9.83 10.19 10.63
C ALA A 160 -10.33 10.31 9.18
N ALA A 161 -9.45 10.02 8.21
CA ALA A 161 -9.80 10.04 6.79
C ALA A 161 -10.89 9.01 6.41
N ARG A 162 -10.95 7.86 7.10
CA ARG A 162 -11.98 6.84 6.87
C ARG A 162 -13.32 7.17 7.50
N ASN A 163 -13.29 7.73 8.71
CA ASN A 163 -14.46 7.89 9.56
C ASN A 163 -14.94 9.34 9.64
N GLY A 164 -14.21 10.27 9.04
CA GLY A 164 -14.55 11.68 8.99
C GLY A 164 -15.88 11.91 8.28
N ARG A 165 -16.80 12.61 8.95
CA ARG A 165 -18.00 13.15 8.31
C ARG A 165 -17.57 14.42 7.60
N TRP A 166 -17.33 14.30 6.30
CA TRP A 166 -17.08 15.45 5.44
C TRP A 166 -18.37 16.28 5.36
N ARG A 167 -18.40 17.45 5.98
CA ARG A 167 -19.49 18.43 5.86
C ARG A 167 -19.13 19.44 4.80
#